data_99d3a6dbc340f4839a1438e008bc40d5
#
_entry.id   99d3a6dbc340f4839a1438e008bc40d5
#
_cell.length_a   1.000
_cell.length_b   1.000
_cell.length_c   1.000
_cell.angle_alpha   90.00
_cell.angle_beta   90.00
_cell.angle_gamma   90.00
#
_symmetry.space_group_name_H-M   'P 1'
#
loop_
_entity.id
_entity.type
_entity.pdbx_description
1 polymer ?
#
loop_
_entity_poly.entity_id
_entity_poly.type
_entity_poly.pdbx_seq_one_letter_code
_entity_poly.pdbx_strand_id
1 'polypeptide(L)'
;MLISVVGIIMIISTIIVVAYVGYSIVSSGITNEISSGTQYDELAELKASYSNLSVQFDNIKPTYYAGSADDIKVYNDARIELSRANSAIENVQSALDAGKPSNEVDSRIVFAKEKLEAANAALKTL
;
A
#
# COMPACT_ATOMS: atom_id res chain seq x y z
N MET A 1 22.43 -2.07 15.48
CA MET A 1 23.15 -2.20 14.21
C MET A 1 22.65 -3.36 13.36
N LEU A 2 22.50 -4.55 13.92
CA LEU A 2 21.89 -5.69 13.20
C LEU A 2 20.44 -5.38 12.78
N ILE A 3 19.71 -4.63 13.58
CA ILE A 3 18.34 -4.22 13.32
C ILE A 3 18.26 -3.29 12.10
N SER A 4 19.26 -2.42 11.91
CA SER A 4 19.32 -1.52 10.76
C SER A 4 19.52 -2.25 9.45
N VAL A 5 20.33 -3.30 9.43
CA VAL A 5 20.59 -4.10 8.23
C VAL A 5 19.33 -4.87 7.82
N VAL A 6 18.65 -5.49 8.77
CA VAL A 6 17.40 -6.20 8.52
C VAL A 6 16.33 -5.24 8.04
N GLY A 7 16.23 -4.06 8.64
CA GLY A 7 15.31 -3.01 8.20
C GLY A 7 15.58 -2.55 6.78
N ILE A 8 16.85 -2.36 6.42
CA ILE A 8 17.26 -1.97 5.07
C ILE A 8 16.90 -3.06 4.05
N ILE A 9 17.15 -4.32 4.39
CA ILE A 9 16.80 -5.45 3.51
C ILE A 9 15.29 -5.53 3.31
N MET A 10 14.50 -5.35 4.36
CA MET A 10 13.04 -5.34 4.27
C MET A 10 12.54 -4.17 3.41
N ILE A 11 13.12 -2.99 3.56
CA ILE A 11 12.78 -1.81 2.77
C ILE A 11 13.11 -2.04 1.30
N ILE A 12 14.29 -2.56 1.00
CA ILE A 12 14.69 -2.87 -0.38
C ILE A 12 13.76 -3.90 -1.00
N SER A 13 13.43 -4.95 -0.26
CA SER A 13 12.48 -5.99 -0.70
C SER A 13 11.11 -5.38 -1.02
N THR A 14 10.63 -4.50 -0.16
CA THR A 14 9.34 -3.80 -0.36
C THR A 14 9.37 -2.93 -1.61
N ILE A 15 10.45 -2.18 -1.82
CA ILE A 15 10.61 -1.33 -3.00
C ILE A 15 10.58 -2.17 -4.28
N ILE A 16 11.28 -3.30 -4.28
CA ILE A 16 11.32 -4.20 -5.43
C ILE A 16 9.91 -4.73 -5.74
N VAL A 17 9.17 -5.17 -4.73
CA VAL A 17 7.82 -5.68 -4.88
C VAL A 17 6.88 -4.59 -5.40
N VAL A 18 6.92 -3.40 -4.81
CA VAL A 18 6.09 -2.27 -5.24
C VAL A 18 6.45 -1.83 -6.66
N ALA A 19 7.72 -1.77 -6.99
CA ALA A 19 8.17 -1.43 -8.33
C ALA A 19 7.73 -2.48 -9.35
N TYR A 20 7.81 -3.75 -9.01
CA TYR A 20 7.38 -4.84 -9.88
C TYR A 20 5.87 -4.80 -10.12
N VAL A 21 5.08 -4.64 -9.07
CA VAL A 21 3.62 -4.51 -9.17
C VAL A 21 3.25 -3.25 -9.95
N GLY A 22 3.91 -2.12 -9.69
CA GLY A 22 3.70 -0.87 -10.41
C GLY A 22 4.03 -0.99 -11.90
N TYR A 23 5.12 -1.67 -12.23
CA TYR A 23 5.50 -1.92 -13.61
C TYR A 23 4.47 -2.82 -14.32
N SER A 24 4.02 -3.87 -13.66
CA SER A 24 2.99 -4.77 -14.18
C SER A 24 1.68 -4.02 -14.45
N ILE A 25 1.25 -3.13 -13.54
CA ILE A 25 0.06 -2.32 -13.71
C ILE A 25 0.19 -1.36 -14.90
N VAL A 26 1.34 -0.71 -15.03
CA VAL A 26 1.60 0.21 -16.15
C VAL A 26 1.58 -0.54 -17.48
N SER A 27 2.19 -1.72 -17.54
CA SER A 27 2.13 -2.57 -18.71
C SER A 27 0.71 -2.97 -19.10
N SER A 28 -0.09 -3.32 -18.11
CA SER A 28 -1.50 -3.68 -18.32
C SER A 28 -2.33 -2.48 -18.73
N GLY A 29 -2.05 -1.30 -18.18
CA GLY A 29 -2.78 -0.07 -18.47
C GLY A 29 -2.59 0.44 -19.89
N ILE A 30 -1.47 0.11 -20.53
CA ILE A 30 -1.18 0.50 -21.90
C ILE A 30 -1.96 -0.36 -22.91
N THR A 31 -2.26 -1.60 -22.55
CA THR A 31 -2.88 -2.55 -23.48
C THR A 31 -4.39 -2.58 -23.41
N ASN A 32 -5.00 -1.99 -22.41
CA ASN A 32 -6.44 -2.06 -22.21
C ASN A 32 -7.07 -0.73 -21.95
N GLU A 33 -7.93 -0.35 -22.83
CA GLU A 33 -9.03 0.51 -22.48
C GLU A 33 -9.93 -0.29 -21.51
N ILE A 34 -9.62 -0.17 -20.32
CA ILE A 34 -10.31 -0.46 -19.07
C ILE A 34 -11.63 -1.20 -19.22
N SER A 35 -11.55 -2.52 -19.16
CA SER A 35 -12.70 -3.36 -18.87
C SER A 35 -12.90 -3.42 -17.35
N SER A 36 -14.12 -3.67 -16.90
CA SER A 36 -14.42 -3.84 -15.48
C SER A 36 -13.53 -4.91 -14.83
N GLY A 37 -13.15 -5.95 -15.58
CA GLY A 37 -12.24 -6.99 -15.12
C GLY A 37 -10.87 -6.47 -14.77
N THR A 38 -10.31 -5.55 -15.57
CA THR A 38 -9.02 -4.93 -15.29
C THR A 38 -9.03 -4.12 -14.00
N GLN A 39 -10.12 -3.41 -13.74
CA GLN A 39 -10.27 -2.63 -12.50
C GLN A 39 -10.37 -3.53 -11.28
N TYR A 40 -11.05 -4.66 -11.37
CA TYR A 40 -11.07 -5.66 -10.31
C TYR A 40 -9.70 -6.28 -10.08
N ASP A 41 -8.93 -6.50 -11.14
CA ASP A 41 -7.55 -6.98 -11.02
C ASP A 41 -6.66 -5.95 -10.32
N GLU A 42 -6.80 -4.67 -10.66
CA GLU A 42 -6.09 -3.60 -9.97
C GLU A 42 -6.48 -3.51 -8.50
N LEU A 43 -7.75 -3.68 -8.19
CA LEU A 43 -8.21 -3.74 -6.79
C LEU A 43 -7.56 -4.90 -6.04
N ALA A 44 -7.48 -6.08 -6.67
CA ALA A 44 -6.83 -7.24 -6.06
C ALA A 44 -5.35 -6.97 -5.77
N GLU A 45 -4.65 -6.30 -6.69
CA GLU A 45 -3.25 -5.90 -6.50
C GLU A 45 -3.10 -4.87 -5.38
N LEU A 46 -4.00 -3.90 -5.29
CA LEU A 46 -4.02 -2.93 -4.20
C LEU A 46 -4.19 -3.63 -2.85
N LYS A 47 -5.10 -4.58 -2.76
CA LYS A 47 -5.32 -5.38 -1.56
C LYS A 47 -4.10 -6.21 -1.19
N ALA A 48 -3.43 -6.80 -2.17
CA ALA A 48 -2.20 -7.56 -1.95
C ALA A 48 -1.07 -6.66 -1.45
N SER A 49 -0.90 -5.48 -2.02
CA SER A 49 0.09 -4.49 -1.58
C SER A 49 -0.18 -4.03 -0.16
N TYR A 50 -1.44 -3.75 0.17
CA TYR A 50 -1.85 -3.40 1.53
C TYR A 50 -1.52 -4.52 2.51
N SER A 51 -1.84 -5.76 2.15
CA SER A 51 -1.56 -6.93 2.99
C SER A 51 -0.07 -7.07 3.28
N ASN A 52 0.78 -6.90 2.27
CA ASN A 52 2.23 -6.92 2.44
C ASN A 52 2.72 -5.82 3.39
N LEU A 53 2.23 -4.61 3.23
CA LEU A 53 2.57 -3.50 4.12
C LEU A 53 2.10 -3.78 5.55
N SER A 54 0.89 -4.29 5.70
CA SER A 54 0.33 -4.64 7.01
C SER A 54 1.19 -5.66 7.74
N VAL A 55 1.64 -6.71 7.04
CA VAL A 55 2.54 -7.72 7.60
C VAL A 55 3.86 -7.09 8.04
N GLN A 56 4.42 -6.20 7.24
CA GLN A 56 5.67 -5.53 7.58
C GLN A 56 5.53 -4.62 8.81
N PHE A 57 4.42 -3.88 8.92
CA PHE A 57 4.12 -3.10 10.11
C PHE A 57 3.97 -4.00 11.34
N ASP A 58 3.28 -5.13 11.21
CA ASP A 58 3.09 -6.06 12.31
C ASP A 58 4.43 -6.68 12.75
N ASN A 59 5.32 -6.96 11.81
CA ASN A 59 6.64 -7.55 12.11
C ASN A 59 7.53 -6.60 12.90
N ILE A 60 7.46 -5.30 12.67
CA ILE A 60 8.28 -4.31 13.39
C ILE A 60 7.61 -3.77 14.65
N LYS A 61 6.31 -4.00 14.81
CA LYS A 61 5.54 -3.52 15.96
C LYS A 61 6.17 -3.85 17.32
N PRO A 62 6.59 -5.11 17.59
CA PRO A 62 7.19 -5.43 18.88
C PRO A 62 8.45 -4.62 19.18
N THR A 63 9.26 -4.34 18.17
CA THR A 63 10.49 -3.55 18.32
C THR A 63 10.18 -2.13 18.76
N TYR A 64 9.18 -1.50 18.14
CA TYR A 64 8.79 -0.13 18.47
C TYR A 64 8.06 -0.04 19.80
N TYR A 65 7.23 -1.01 20.12
CA TYR A 65 6.47 -1.04 21.38
C TYR A 65 7.36 -1.38 22.57
N ALA A 66 8.49 -2.03 22.34
CA ALA A 66 9.50 -2.26 23.38
C ALA A 66 10.40 -1.05 23.61
N GLY A 67 10.33 -0.04 22.74
CA GLY A 67 11.13 1.18 22.82
C GLY A 67 10.47 2.25 23.69
N SER A 68 10.86 3.51 23.45
CA SER A 68 10.34 4.66 24.18
C SER A 68 8.92 5.01 23.74
N ALA A 69 8.28 5.92 24.51
CA ALA A 69 6.97 6.46 24.13
C ALA A 69 7.03 7.19 22.77
N ASP A 70 8.16 7.81 22.44
CA ASP A 70 8.36 8.46 21.15
C ASP A 70 8.38 7.44 20.01
N ASP A 71 9.00 6.29 20.21
CA ASP A 71 9.03 5.20 19.24
C ASP A 71 7.62 4.67 18.96
N ILE A 72 6.83 4.48 20.00
CA ILE A 72 5.44 4.04 19.89
C ILE A 72 4.62 5.06 19.08
N LYS A 73 4.82 6.34 19.35
CA LYS A 73 4.12 7.42 18.65
C LYS A 73 4.49 7.44 17.17
N VAL A 74 5.76 7.33 16.85
CA VAL A 74 6.25 7.31 15.47
C VAL A 74 5.65 6.12 14.70
N TYR A 75 5.62 4.95 15.32
CA TYR A 75 5.00 3.76 14.74
C TYR A 75 3.50 3.96 14.51
N ASN A 76 2.79 4.48 15.50
CA ASN A 76 1.34 4.70 15.40
C ASN A 76 1.00 5.74 14.34
N ASP A 77 1.79 6.80 14.20
CA ASP A 77 1.62 7.81 13.16
C ASP A 77 1.80 7.21 11.77
N ALA A 78 2.79 6.35 11.60
CA ALA A 78 3.00 5.63 10.35
C ALA A 78 1.85 4.68 10.04
N ARG A 79 1.31 4.01 11.06
CA ARG A 79 0.18 3.09 10.91
C ARG A 79 -1.11 3.80 10.51
N ILE A 80 -1.28 5.06 10.87
CA ILE A 80 -2.40 5.88 10.41
C ILE A 80 -2.39 5.99 8.88
N GLU A 81 -1.22 6.16 8.27
CA GLU A 81 -1.10 6.19 6.81
C GLU A 81 -1.51 4.85 6.18
N LEU A 82 -1.17 3.74 6.82
CA LEU A 82 -1.62 2.42 6.38
C LEU A 82 -3.15 2.31 6.45
N SER A 83 -3.77 2.82 7.51
CA SER A 83 -5.21 2.84 7.67
C SER A 83 -5.90 3.67 6.58
N ARG A 84 -5.31 4.81 6.22
CA ARG A 84 -5.81 5.65 5.12
C ARG A 84 -5.75 4.93 3.79
N ALA A 85 -4.68 4.18 3.55
CA ALA A 85 -4.55 3.34 2.35
C ALA A 85 -5.67 2.29 2.30
N ASN A 86 -5.96 1.65 3.42
CA ASN A 86 -7.05 0.67 3.49
C ASN A 86 -8.40 1.31 3.14
N SER A 87 -8.69 2.48 3.70
CA SER A 87 -9.94 3.19 3.42
C SER A 87 -10.04 3.58 1.94
N ALA A 88 -8.94 4.00 1.33
CA ALA A 88 -8.91 4.33 -0.09
C ALA A 88 -9.16 3.11 -0.96
N ILE A 89 -8.62 1.94 -0.59
CA ILE A 89 -8.87 0.67 -1.29
C ILE A 89 -10.33 0.26 -1.16
N GLU A 90 -10.92 0.39 0.01
CA GLU A 90 -12.34 0.11 0.23
C GLU A 90 -13.23 1.01 -0.62
N ASN A 91 -12.83 2.27 -0.83
CA ASN A 91 -13.54 3.19 -1.71
C ASN A 91 -13.51 2.73 -3.17
N VAL A 92 -12.41 2.14 -3.62
CA VAL A 92 -12.34 1.54 -4.96
C VAL A 92 -13.35 0.39 -5.06
N GLN A 93 -13.37 -0.48 -4.08
CA GLN A 93 -14.30 -1.61 -4.05
C GLN A 93 -15.75 -1.14 -4.06
N SER A 94 -16.08 -0.15 -3.25
CA SER A 94 -17.43 0.42 -3.19
C SER A 94 -17.85 1.00 -4.54
N ALA A 95 -16.94 1.67 -5.24
CA ALA A 95 -17.21 2.23 -6.55
C ALA A 95 -17.49 1.15 -7.59
N LEU A 96 -16.71 0.06 -7.57
CA LEU A 96 -16.92 -1.08 -8.46
C LEU A 96 -18.25 -1.78 -8.18
N ASP A 97 -18.54 -2.03 -6.91
CA ASP A 97 -19.76 -2.71 -6.48
C ASP A 97 -21.01 -1.88 -6.80
N ALA A 98 -20.91 -0.55 -6.74
CA ALA A 98 -21.99 0.36 -7.06
C ALA A 98 -22.14 0.61 -8.58
N GLY A 99 -21.25 0.07 -9.40
CA GLY A 99 -21.29 0.26 -10.85
C GLY A 99 -20.97 1.68 -11.29
N LYS A 100 -20.08 2.37 -10.57
CA LYS A 100 -19.65 3.73 -10.91
C LYS A 100 -18.94 3.77 -12.27
N PRO A 101 -18.96 4.93 -12.97
CA PRO A 101 -18.25 5.08 -14.24
C PRO A 101 -16.77 4.73 -14.13
N SER A 102 -16.19 4.20 -15.20
CA SER A 102 -14.78 3.80 -15.23
C SER A 102 -13.81 4.90 -14.83
N ASN A 103 -14.07 6.13 -15.26
CA ASN A 103 -13.21 7.27 -14.93
C ASN A 103 -13.23 7.59 -13.43
N GLU A 104 -14.37 7.43 -12.76
CA GLU A 104 -14.46 7.61 -11.31
C GLU A 104 -13.71 6.49 -10.57
N VAL A 105 -13.88 5.25 -11.01
CA VAL A 105 -13.15 4.12 -10.43
C VAL A 105 -11.65 4.31 -10.61
N ASP A 106 -11.20 4.73 -11.78
CA ASP A 106 -9.79 4.98 -12.05
C ASP A 106 -9.22 6.07 -11.14
N SER A 107 -9.97 7.14 -10.92
CA SER A 107 -9.56 8.21 -10.00
C SER A 107 -9.39 7.69 -8.58
N ARG A 108 -10.27 6.81 -8.13
CA ARG A 108 -10.16 6.19 -6.80
C ARG A 108 -9.00 5.22 -6.72
N ILE A 109 -8.70 4.51 -7.81
CA ILE A 109 -7.52 3.63 -7.90
C ILE A 109 -6.23 4.44 -7.78
N VAL A 110 -6.13 5.55 -8.50
CA VAL A 110 -4.97 6.44 -8.42
C VAL A 110 -4.80 6.97 -6.99
N PHE A 111 -5.88 7.40 -6.37
CA PHE A 111 -5.86 7.87 -4.99
C PHE A 111 -5.40 6.78 -4.03
N ALA A 112 -5.88 5.54 -4.20
CA ALA A 112 -5.47 4.40 -3.38
C ALA A 112 -3.98 4.10 -3.54
N LYS A 113 -3.46 4.16 -4.77
CA LYS A 113 -2.02 4.00 -5.04
C LYS A 113 -1.20 5.06 -4.32
N GLU A 114 -1.63 6.32 -4.36
CA GLU A 114 -0.96 7.41 -3.64
C GLU A 114 -0.94 7.16 -2.14
N LYS A 115 -2.02 6.66 -1.57
CA LYS A 115 -2.09 6.35 -0.16
C LYS A 115 -1.21 5.17 0.22
N LEU A 116 -1.12 4.15 -0.64
CA LEU A 116 -0.19 3.04 -0.45
C LEU A 116 1.26 3.52 -0.50
N GLU A 117 1.60 4.41 -1.41
CA GLU A 117 2.94 5.01 -1.48
C GLU A 117 3.25 5.80 -0.22
N ALA A 118 2.30 6.57 0.29
CA ALA A 118 2.46 7.32 1.53
C ALA A 118 2.69 6.37 2.72
N ALA A 119 1.94 5.27 2.80
CA ALA A 119 2.12 4.27 3.85
C ALA A 119 3.50 3.59 3.74
N ASN A 120 3.93 3.27 2.54
CA ASN A 120 5.24 2.70 2.29
C ASN A 120 6.36 3.68 2.66
N ALA A 121 6.22 4.95 2.32
CA ALA A 121 7.17 5.99 2.71
C ALA A 121 7.23 6.15 4.24
N ALA A 122 6.10 6.10 4.92
CA ALA A 122 6.03 6.14 6.38
C ALA A 122 6.75 4.93 7.00
N LEU A 123 6.56 3.74 6.43
CA LEU A 123 7.28 2.53 6.86
C LEU A 123 8.78 2.69 6.72
N LYS A 124 9.25 3.28 5.62
CA LYS A 124 10.69 3.51 5.38
C LYS A 124 11.31 4.47 6.37
N THR A 125 10.54 5.38 6.95
CA THR A 125 11.06 6.32 7.96
C THR A 125 11.17 5.67 9.35
N LEU A 126 10.60 4.51 9.54
CA LEU A 126 10.74 3.73 10.76
C LEU A 126 12.08 3.01 10.77
#